data_7f41778c779a9bf32bc3de912e2cab7c
#
_entry.id   7f41778c779a9bf32bc3de912e2cab7c
#
_cell.length_a   1.000
_cell.length_b   1.000
_cell.length_c   1.000
_cell.angle_alpha   90.00
_cell.angle_beta   90.00
_cell.angle_gamma   90.00
#
_symmetry.space_group_name_H-M   'P 1'
#
loop_
_entity.id
_entity.type
_entity.pdbx_description
1 polymer ?
#
loop_
_entity_poly.entity_id
_entity_poly.type
_entity_poly.pdbx_seq_one_letter_code
_entity_poly.pdbx_strand_id
1 'polypeptide(L)'
;MASCLGIYIDSNIIKYAKITKEKDDLKVDAFGIKIYSDLLQTIDQIVSETFSFKDQISVNITDEMYDYLYMSDLLSKKDLAKAIETEFESLCVEKQYNPNALESRYAIVNDQNDKTKIKVIHVAENKMKINQILQNFDGKRLQNITPIALTIPNIAQTNEKENALIVNIEDKTSITTLVGSKIYDVQNLDVGAQQILDEINAKENSYLKAYEICKNTTIYTMEGQGLQQQENDYLGYIVPNLFTIANQVKDVIGASLIKINKVYITGTASVINNIDLYFEELLDGIKCEILKPFFIEDSQKINIKDYIEVNSAISLALQGLEYGLANMNFNKKNTWEQLKETLGSDITIGGKKGKDNGKKKININLNSPKVKQWVMRDFFRSISTISCLWRACNVYRLWNARKRKRN
;
A
#
# COMPACT_ATOMS: atom_id res chain seq x y z
N MET A 1 -11.18 -19.47 -3.36
CA MET A 1 -10.90 -18.41 -4.33
C MET A 1 -11.00 -17.11 -3.58
N ALA A 2 -9.93 -16.34 -3.52
CA ALA A 2 -9.91 -15.00 -2.91
C ALA A 2 -9.71 -13.97 -4.02
N SER A 3 -10.47 -12.85 -4.00
CA SER A 3 -10.32 -11.78 -4.97
C SER A 3 -10.19 -10.43 -4.29
N CYS A 4 -9.40 -9.54 -4.89
CA CYS A 4 -9.22 -8.19 -4.44
C CYS A 4 -9.22 -7.22 -5.62
N LEU A 5 -9.91 -6.10 -5.46
CA LEU A 5 -9.88 -4.96 -6.36
C LEU A 5 -8.90 -3.92 -5.79
N GLY A 6 -7.77 -3.73 -6.44
CA GLY A 6 -6.86 -2.63 -6.18
C GLY A 6 -7.33 -1.39 -6.91
N ILE A 7 -7.43 -0.28 -6.22
CA ILE A 7 -7.79 1.03 -6.79
C ILE A 7 -6.70 2.01 -6.38
N TYR A 8 -5.98 2.51 -7.36
CA TYR A 8 -5.02 3.60 -7.19
C TYR A 8 -5.67 4.90 -7.62
N ILE A 9 -5.70 5.87 -6.71
CA ILE A 9 -6.32 7.18 -6.91
C ILE A 9 -5.24 8.23 -6.93
N ASP A 10 -5.19 8.97 -8.01
CA ASP A 10 -4.33 10.12 -8.23
C ASP A 10 -5.18 11.39 -8.42
N SER A 11 -4.59 12.55 -8.69
CA SER A 11 -5.31 13.83 -8.80
C SER A 11 -6.39 13.83 -9.87
N ASN A 12 -6.13 13.20 -11.02
CA ASN A 12 -7.04 13.19 -12.17
C ASN A 12 -7.30 11.79 -12.74
N ILE A 13 -6.54 10.79 -12.27
CA ILE A 13 -6.53 9.45 -12.82
C ILE A 13 -6.88 8.44 -11.74
N ILE A 14 -7.73 7.48 -12.07
CA ILE A 14 -7.93 6.27 -11.28
C ILE A 14 -7.46 5.08 -12.12
N LYS A 15 -6.59 4.28 -11.54
CA LYS A 15 -6.17 2.98 -12.08
C LYS A 15 -6.79 1.88 -11.24
N TYR A 16 -7.27 0.82 -11.86
CA TYR A 16 -7.86 -0.30 -11.14
C TYR A 16 -7.42 -1.63 -11.73
N ALA A 17 -7.30 -2.62 -10.86
CA ALA A 17 -7.04 -4.00 -11.24
C ALA A 17 -7.71 -4.96 -10.26
N LYS A 18 -8.47 -5.90 -10.79
CA LYS A 18 -9.06 -7.00 -10.03
C LYS A 18 -8.18 -8.23 -10.19
N ILE A 19 -7.69 -8.76 -9.08
CA ILE A 19 -6.87 -9.98 -9.06
C ILE A 19 -7.58 -11.06 -8.27
N THR A 20 -7.64 -12.24 -8.85
CA THR A 20 -8.13 -13.45 -8.20
C THR A 20 -6.97 -14.41 -7.94
N LYS A 21 -6.94 -14.95 -6.72
CA LYS A 21 -5.99 -15.97 -6.29
C LYS A 21 -6.68 -17.34 -6.20
N GLU A 22 -6.21 -18.28 -6.99
CA GLU A 22 -6.63 -19.68 -6.95
C GLU A 22 -5.44 -20.56 -6.57
N LYS A 23 -5.41 -21.03 -5.31
CA LYS A 23 -4.24 -21.70 -4.73
C LYS A 23 -3.02 -20.76 -4.79
N ASP A 24 -2.04 -21.09 -5.64
CA ASP A 24 -0.82 -20.30 -5.83
C ASP A 24 -0.83 -19.47 -7.13
N ASP A 25 -1.85 -19.64 -7.98
CA ASP A 25 -1.97 -18.93 -9.25
C ASP A 25 -2.67 -17.58 -9.05
N LEU A 26 -2.13 -16.55 -9.69
CA LEU A 26 -2.67 -15.20 -9.74
C LEU A 26 -3.20 -14.89 -11.13
N LYS A 27 -4.39 -14.34 -11.21
CA LYS A 27 -5.01 -13.95 -12.46
C LYS A 27 -5.57 -12.54 -12.36
N VAL A 28 -5.29 -11.71 -13.37
CA VAL A 28 -5.94 -10.42 -13.54
C VAL A 28 -7.25 -10.64 -14.30
N ASP A 29 -8.37 -10.39 -13.64
CA ASP A 29 -9.71 -10.59 -14.21
C ASP A 29 -10.24 -9.34 -14.92
N ALA A 30 -9.91 -8.17 -14.40
CA ALA A 30 -10.27 -6.88 -14.98
C ALA A 30 -9.23 -5.82 -14.59
N PHE A 31 -8.99 -4.87 -15.45
CA PHE A 31 -8.13 -3.72 -15.17
C PHE A 31 -8.48 -2.56 -16.10
N GLY A 32 -8.01 -1.38 -15.76
CA GLY A 32 -8.17 -0.20 -16.60
C GLY A 32 -7.80 1.10 -15.91
N ILE A 33 -7.97 2.17 -16.69
CA ILE A 33 -7.69 3.55 -16.27
C ILE A 33 -8.92 4.39 -16.56
N LYS A 34 -9.25 5.28 -15.65
CA LYS A 34 -10.30 6.29 -15.84
C LYS A 34 -9.80 7.68 -15.46
N ILE A 35 -10.09 8.64 -16.29
CA ILE A 35 -9.97 10.06 -15.94
C ILE A 35 -11.28 10.43 -15.25
N TYR A 36 -11.23 11.08 -14.10
CA TYR A 36 -12.41 11.38 -13.31
C TYR A 36 -12.58 12.88 -13.04
N SER A 37 -13.84 13.30 -12.97
CA SER A 37 -14.27 14.58 -12.46
C SER A 37 -15.09 14.43 -11.16
N ASP A 38 -15.74 13.26 -11.00
CA ASP A 38 -16.46 12.85 -9.79
C ASP A 38 -15.88 11.52 -9.32
N LEU A 39 -15.17 11.59 -8.19
CA LEU A 39 -14.47 10.45 -7.61
C LEU A 39 -15.43 9.34 -7.18
N LEU A 40 -16.53 9.71 -6.48
CA LEU A 40 -17.47 8.72 -5.93
C LEU A 40 -18.19 7.98 -7.05
N GLN A 41 -18.69 8.71 -8.03
CA GLN A 41 -19.35 8.12 -9.20
C GLN A 41 -18.39 7.19 -9.96
N THR A 42 -17.13 7.58 -10.12
CA THR A 42 -16.14 6.77 -10.84
C THR A 42 -15.79 5.49 -10.07
N ILE A 43 -15.66 5.56 -8.74
CA ILE A 43 -15.47 4.37 -7.90
C ILE A 43 -16.66 3.40 -8.03
N ASP A 44 -17.90 3.91 -7.98
CA ASP A 44 -19.11 3.10 -8.13
C ASP A 44 -19.17 2.44 -9.51
N GLN A 45 -18.79 3.17 -10.55
CA GLN A 45 -18.69 2.65 -11.91
C GLN A 45 -17.66 1.52 -12.00
N ILE A 46 -16.46 1.70 -11.44
CA ILE A 46 -15.40 0.67 -11.43
C ILE A 46 -15.89 -0.60 -10.71
N VAL A 47 -16.48 -0.46 -9.52
CA VAL A 47 -17.01 -1.59 -8.76
C VAL A 47 -18.08 -2.35 -9.55
N SER A 48 -18.94 -1.61 -10.27
CA SER A 48 -19.99 -2.20 -11.12
C SER A 48 -19.41 -2.92 -12.33
N GLU A 49 -18.51 -2.28 -13.09
CA GLU A 49 -17.90 -2.83 -14.29
C GLU A 49 -17.05 -4.08 -14.02
N THR A 50 -16.38 -4.11 -12.86
CA THR A 50 -15.56 -5.25 -12.42
C THR A 50 -16.34 -6.30 -11.67
N PHE A 51 -17.65 -6.10 -11.45
CA PHE A 51 -18.49 -6.97 -10.61
C PHE A 51 -17.90 -7.23 -9.22
N SER A 52 -17.31 -6.19 -8.61
CA SER A 52 -16.56 -6.31 -7.35
C SER A 52 -17.37 -5.94 -6.11
N PHE A 53 -18.70 -6.06 -6.13
CA PHE A 53 -19.58 -5.71 -5.01
C PHE A 53 -19.30 -6.45 -3.70
N LYS A 54 -18.70 -7.64 -3.80
CA LYS A 54 -18.38 -8.51 -2.65
C LYS A 54 -16.88 -8.72 -2.46
N ASP A 55 -16.07 -8.21 -3.35
CA ASP A 55 -14.63 -8.37 -3.28
C ASP A 55 -14.01 -7.43 -2.23
N GLN A 56 -12.85 -7.78 -1.76
CA GLN A 56 -12.05 -6.89 -0.94
C GLN A 56 -11.53 -5.75 -1.82
N ILE A 57 -11.47 -4.54 -1.27
CA ILE A 57 -10.90 -3.38 -1.95
C ILE A 57 -9.67 -2.93 -1.19
N SER A 58 -8.61 -2.61 -1.93
CA SER A 58 -7.37 -2.05 -1.42
C SER A 58 -7.08 -0.75 -2.15
N VAL A 59 -6.76 0.32 -1.41
CA VAL A 59 -6.55 1.66 -1.95
C VAL A 59 -5.27 2.27 -1.40
N ASN A 60 -4.68 3.20 -2.16
CA ASN A 60 -3.51 3.96 -1.73
C ASN A 60 -3.87 5.09 -0.75
N ILE A 61 -2.88 5.51 0.03
CA ILE A 61 -2.80 6.85 0.59
C ILE A 61 -1.81 7.68 -0.22
N THR A 62 -1.89 9.00 -0.09
CA THR A 62 -1.01 9.98 -0.74
C THR A 62 -0.49 10.97 0.30
N ASP A 63 0.70 11.54 0.04
CA ASP A 63 1.35 12.53 0.91
C ASP A 63 1.69 12.03 2.33
N GLU A 64 1.82 10.73 2.48
CA GLU A 64 2.30 10.14 3.72
C GLU A 64 3.74 10.55 4.03
N MET A 65 4.04 10.64 5.32
CA MET A 65 5.36 11.01 5.82
C MET A 65 6.13 9.74 6.20
N TYR A 66 7.40 9.69 5.78
CA TYR A 66 8.33 8.62 6.14
C TYR A 66 9.38 9.13 7.10
N ASP A 67 9.61 8.39 8.17
CA ASP A 67 10.67 8.62 9.14
C ASP A 67 11.39 7.31 9.46
N TYR A 68 12.67 7.42 9.83
CA TYR A 68 13.51 6.28 10.12
C TYR A 68 13.98 6.32 11.57
N LEU A 69 13.71 5.24 12.29
CA LEU A 69 14.13 5.09 13.66
C LEU A 69 15.13 3.93 13.77
N TYR A 70 16.15 4.11 14.58
CA TYR A 70 17.17 3.09 14.83
C TYR A 70 17.08 2.64 16.27
N MET A 71 16.73 1.37 16.47
CA MET A 71 16.49 0.77 17.78
C MET A 71 17.50 -0.34 18.04
N SER A 72 17.74 -0.66 19.32
CA SER A 72 18.53 -1.84 19.68
C SER A 72 17.78 -3.14 19.36
N ASP A 73 18.48 -4.11 18.81
CA ASP A 73 17.97 -5.46 18.54
C ASP A 73 17.68 -6.26 19.84
N LEU A 74 18.22 -5.81 20.97
CA LEU A 74 18.01 -6.45 22.28
C LEU A 74 16.63 -6.17 22.88
N LEU A 75 15.83 -5.26 22.30
CA LEU A 75 14.52 -4.92 22.82
C LEU A 75 13.51 -6.06 22.61
N SER A 76 12.72 -6.37 23.63
CA SER A 76 11.57 -7.25 23.44
C SER A 76 10.55 -6.60 22.48
N LYS A 77 9.71 -7.39 21.79
CA LYS A 77 8.68 -6.85 20.88
C LYS A 77 7.80 -5.79 21.55
N LYS A 78 7.51 -5.94 22.84
CA LYS A 78 6.67 -4.99 23.59
C LYS A 78 7.43 -3.70 23.89
N ASP A 79 8.70 -3.81 24.28
CA ASP A 79 9.54 -2.65 24.60
C ASP A 79 9.91 -1.89 23.32
N LEU A 80 10.12 -2.61 22.20
CA LEU A 80 10.34 -2.03 20.88
C LEU A 80 9.14 -1.20 20.44
N ALA A 81 7.92 -1.72 20.53
CA ALA A 81 6.71 -0.99 20.18
C ALA A 81 6.56 0.30 21.00
N LYS A 82 6.84 0.23 22.32
CA LYS A 82 6.79 1.39 23.20
C LYS A 82 7.90 2.41 22.90
N ALA A 83 9.10 1.93 22.56
CA ALA A 83 10.22 2.80 22.21
C ALA A 83 9.91 3.55 20.88
N ILE A 84 9.34 2.86 19.89
CA ILE A 84 8.91 3.49 18.61
C ILE A 84 7.86 4.58 18.89
N GLU A 85 6.86 4.30 19.73
CA GLU A 85 5.82 5.28 20.08
C GLU A 85 6.44 6.53 20.73
N THR A 86 7.36 6.34 21.68
CA THR A 86 8.05 7.45 22.37
C THR A 86 8.93 8.27 21.43
N GLU A 87 9.67 7.63 20.54
CA GLU A 87 10.49 8.32 19.54
C GLU A 87 9.63 9.08 18.53
N PHE A 88 8.50 8.51 18.13
CA PHE A 88 7.56 9.21 17.26
C PHE A 88 6.96 10.46 17.93
N GLU A 89 6.59 10.38 19.22
CA GLU A 89 6.15 11.55 19.97
C GLU A 89 7.23 12.65 20.01
N SER A 90 8.50 12.25 20.24
CA SER A 90 9.65 13.17 20.24
C SER A 90 9.84 13.82 18.86
N LEU A 91 9.74 13.03 17.78
CA LEU A 91 9.82 13.51 16.41
C LEU A 91 8.70 14.49 16.08
N CYS A 92 7.48 14.23 16.55
CA CYS A 92 6.35 15.14 16.38
C CYS A 92 6.61 16.50 17.05
N VAL A 93 7.22 16.49 18.25
CA VAL A 93 7.60 17.76 18.91
C VAL A 93 8.67 18.51 18.12
N GLU A 94 9.70 17.82 17.64
CA GLU A 94 10.78 18.40 16.84
C GLU A 94 10.25 19.03 15.53
N LYS A 95 9.39 18.30 14.81
CA LYS A 95 8.80 18.74 13.54
C LYS A 95 7.54 19.61 13.70
N GLN A 96 7.14 19.93 14.93
CA GLN A 96 5.92 20.69 15.26
C GLN A 96 4.64 20.05 14.72
N TYR A 97 4.58 18.73 14.64
CA TYR A 97 3.38 17.98 14.26
C TYR A 97 2.49 17.75 15.49
N ASN A 98 1.18 17.69 15.26
CA ASN A 98 0.24 17.27 16.29
C ASN A 98 0.08 15.74 16.24
N PRO A 99 0.62 14.97 17.20
CA PRO A 99 0.56 13.50 17.17
C PRO A 99 -0.88 12.98 17.25
N ASN A 100 -1.80 13.73 17.84
CA ASN A 100 -3.22 13.33 17.90
C ASN A 100 -3.93 13.43 16.55
N ALA A 101 -3.43 14.25 15.63
CA ALA A 101 -3.98 14.39 14.29
C ALA A 101 -3.44 13.33 13.31
N LEU A 102 -2.39 12.59 13.70
CA LEU A 102 -1.73 11.60 12.88
C LEU A 102 -2.14 10.19 13.26
N GLU A 103 -2.29 9.35 12.27
CA GLU A 103 -2.33 7.89 12.35
C GLU A 103 -0.98 7.38 11.87
N SER A 104 -0.40 6.42 12.57
CA SER A 104 0.92 5.92 12.21
C SER A 104 1.01 4.40 12.14
N ARG A 105 1.94 3.93 11.33
CA ARG A 105 2.30 2.52 11.18
C ARG A 105 3.80 2.39 11.09
N TYR A 106 4.32 1.20 11.36
CA TYR A 106 5.74 0.95 11.22
C TYR A 106 6.04 -0.46 10.72
N ALA A 107 7.15 -0.60 10.02
CA ALA A 107 7.73 -1.88 9.65
C ALA A 107 9.18 -1.96 10.08
N ILE A 108 9.60 -3.15 10.49
CA ILE A 108 10.98 -3.43 10.85
C ILE A 108 11.72 -3.82 9.58
N VAL A 109 12.83 -3.14 9.32
CA VAL A 109 13.75 -3.42 8.22
C VAL A 109 15.08 -3.86 8.83
N ASN A 110 15.66 -4.93 8.31
CA ASN A 110 16.97 -5.35 8.76
C ASN A 110 18.03 -4.41 8.19
N ASP A 111 18.76 -3.72 9.06
CA ASP A 111 19.97 -3.02 8.65
C ASP A 111 21.06 -4.07 8.35
N GLN A 112 21.57 -4.08 7.10
CA GLN A 112 22.66 -4.98 6.74
C GLN A 112 24.03 -4.49 7.23
N ASN A 113 24.12 -3.20 7.57
CA ASN A 113 25.39 -2.57 7.95
C ASN A 113 25.65 -2.66 9.45
N ASP A 114 24.61 -2.77 10.28
CA ASP A 114 24.75 -2.86 11.74
C ASP A 114 23.79 -3.94 12.31
N LYS A 115 24.36 -5.10 12.64
CA LYS A 115 23.60 -6.23 13.19
C LYS A 115 23.11 -5.99 14.62
N THR A 116 23.56 -4.93 15.29
CA THR A 116 23.17 -4.59 16.65
C THR A 116 21.98 -3.63 16.70
N LYS A 117 21.56 -3.13 15.53
CA LYS A 117 20.46 -2.19 15.38
C LYS A 117 19.38 -2.72 14.47
N ILE A 118 18.17 -2.35 14.80
CA ILE A 118 16.99 -2.54 13.96
C ILE A 118 16.65 -1.19 13.33
N LYS A 119 16.58 -1.13 12.01
CA LYS A 119 16.03 0.02 11.29
C LYS A 119 14.51 -0.15 11.22
N VAL A 120 13.78 0.88 11.60
CA VAL A 120 12.32 0.91 11.54
C VAL A 120 11.90 1.98 10.54
N ILE A 121 11.11 1.61 9.56
CA ILE A 121 10.39 2.56 8.70
C ILE A 121 9.10 2.91 9.42
N HIS A 122 8.96 4.17 9.79
CA HIS A 122 7.76 4.72 10.40
C HIS A 122 7.02 5.55 9.37
N VAL A 123 5.73 5.31 9.22
CA VAL A 123 4.87 6.01 8.26
C VAL A 123 3.72 6.66 9.02
N ALA A 124 3.51 7.93 8.78
CA ALA A 124 2.41 8.68 9.39
C ALA A 124 1.57 9.40 8.33
N GLU A 125 0.26 9.46 8.56
CA GLU A 125 -0.69 10.17 7.73
C GLU A 125 -1.74 10.89 8.58
N ASN A 126 -2.30 11.97 8.05
CA ASN A 126 -3.34 12.72 8.71
C ASN A 126 -4.64 11.90 8.82
N LYS A 127 -5.17 11.79 10.03
CA LYS A 127 -6.43 11.08 10.30
C LYS A 127 -7.61 11.61 9.48
N MET A 128 -7.61 12.90 9.15
CA MET A 128 -8.67 13.48 8.30
C MET A 128 -8.64 12.90 6.89
N LYS A 129 -7.45 12.74 6.29
CA LYS A 129 -7.31 12.12 4.96
C LYS A 129 -7.73 10.65 4.97
N ILE A 130 -7.31 9.89 5.99
CA ILE A 130 -7.74 8.50 6.15
C ILE A 130 -9.27 8.41 6.28
N ASN A 131 -9.88 9.28 7.09
CA ASN A 131 -11.33 9.33 7.24
C ASN A 131 -12.04 9.72 5.94
N GLN A 132 -11.46 10.61 5.14
CA GLN A 132 -12.01 10.96 3.83
C GLN A 132 -11.99 9.75 2.88
N ILE A 133 -10.89 8.99 2.87
CA ILE A 133 -10.82 7.74 2.08
C ILE A 133 -11.90 6.76 2.58
N LEU A 134 -12.04 6.58 3.89
CA LEU A 134 -13.07 5.70 4.46
C LEU A 134 -14.49 6.12 4.04
N GLN A 135 -14.77 7.43 3.97
CA GLN A 135 -16.06 7.97 3.51
C GLN A 135 -16.28 7.71 2.01
N ASN A 136 -15.25 7.88 1.17
CA ASN A 136 -15.35 7.61 -0.26
C ASN A 136 -15.67 6.13 -0.58
N PHE A 137 -15.34 5.23 0.33
CA PHE A 137 -15.61 3.80 0.21
C PHE A 137 -16.71 3.31 1.16
N ASP A 138 -17.55 4.21 1.68
CA ASP A 138 -18.67 3.80 2.53
C ASP A 138 -19.60 2.81 1.81
N GLY A 139 -20.07 1.80 2.54
CA GLY A 139 -20.86 0.70 1.99
C GLY A 139 -20.08 -0.32 1.14
N LYS A 140 -18.80 -0.12 0.87
CA LYS A 140 -17.92 -1.06 0.14
C LYS A 140 -17.02 -1.84 1.10
N ARG A 141 -16.46 -2.97 0.63
CA ARG A 141 -15.57 -3.81 1.45
C ARG A 141 -14.12 -3.32 1.41
N LEU A 142 -13.89 -2.07 1.79
CA LEU A 142 -12.53 -1.53 1.92
C LEU A 142 -11.76 -2.32 2.99
N GLN A 143 -10.71 -3.03 2.58
CA GLN A 143 -9.91 -3.89 3.45
C GLN A 143 -8.58 -3.24 3.81
N ASN A 144 -7.93 -2.59 2.83
CA ASN A 144 -6.62 -1.99 3.02
C ASN A 144 -6.59 -0.54 2.53
N ILE A 145 -5.88 0.28 3.30
CA ILE A 145 -5.45 1.62 2.94
C ILE A 145 -3.95 1.64 3.19
N THR A 146 -3.14 1.74 2.13
CA THR A 146 -1.68 1.53 2.23
C THR A 146 -0.89 2.52 1.37
N PRO A 147 0.35 2.91 1.80
CA PRO A 147 1.25 3.71 0.99
C PRO A 147 1.68 2.96 -0.27
N ILE A 148 1.60 3.63 -1.43
CA ILE A 148 1.95 2.98 -2.70
C ILE A 148 3.42 2.56 -2.76
N ALA A 149 4.33 3.37 -2.23
CA ALA A 149 5.75 3.07 -2.22
C ALA A 149 6.10 1.77 -1.48
N LEU A 150 5.28 1.36 -0.51
CA LEU A 150 5.46 0.11 0.23
C LEU A 150 4.71 -1.07 -0.39
N THR A 151 3.80 -0.83 -1.34
CA THR A 151 3.07 -1.90 -2.03
C THR A 151 3.63 -2.20 -3.40
N ILE A 152 4.17 -1.21 -4.11
CA ILE A 152 4.72 -1.42 -5.46
C ILE A 152 5.79 -2.52 -5.53
N PRO A 153 6.64 -2.76 -4.50
CA PRO A 153 7.56 -3.89 -4.49
C PRO A 153 6.89 -5.26 -4.57
N ASN A 154 5.61 -5.37 -4.24
CA ASN A 154 4.89 -6.65 -4.29
C ASN A 154 4.78 -7.23 -5.71
N ILE A 155 4.95 -6.40 -6.75
CA ILE A 155 4.93 -6.86 -8.14
C ILE A 155 6.31 -7.15 -8.71
N ALA A 156 7.39 -6.75 -8.00
CA ALA A 156 8.75 -6.89 -8.47
C ALA A 156 9.28 -8.32 -8.23
N GLN A 157 9.98 -8.84 -9.23
CA GLN A 157 10.78 -10.05 -9.07
C GLN A 157 12.24 -9.66 -8.95
N THR A 158 12.73 -9.55 -7.73
CA THR A 158 14.12 -9.20 -7.44
C THR A 158 14.90 -10.42 -6.93
N ASN A 159 16.17 -10.47 -7.25
CA ASN A 159 17.07 -11.50 -6.73
C ASN A 159 17.57 -11.13 -5.33
N GLU A 160 17.78 -12.12 -4.45
CA GLU A 160 18.28 -11.89 -3.09
C GLU A 160 19.65 -11.17 -3.03
N LYS A 161 20.40 -11.17 -4.12
CA LYS A 161 21.73 -10.53 -4.22
C LYS A 161 21.68 -9.19 -4.95
N GLU A 162 20.52 -8.74 -5.40
CA GLU A 162 20.35 -7.53 -6.19
C GLU A 162 19.92 -6.38 -5.30
N ASN A 163 20.59 -5.23 -5.42
CA ASN A 163 20.14 -3.99 -4.83
C ASN A 163 19.51 -3.16 -5.95
N ALA A 164 18.25 -2.84 -5.81
CA ALA A 164 17.49 -2.17 -6.83
C ALA A 164 16.77 -0.93 -6.29
N LEU A 165 16.50 0.02 -7.17
CA LEU A 165 15.51 1.07 -6.93
C LEU A 165 14.26 0.77 -7.73
N ILE A 166 13.10 1.04 -7.13
CA ILE A 166 11.84 1.17 -7.86
C ILE A 166 11.46 2.64 -7.86
N VAL A 167 11.44 3.23 -9.03
CA VAL A 167 11.04 4.62 -9.27
C VAL A 167 9.62 4.60 -9.81
N ASN A 168 8.65 4.92 -8.95
CA ASN A 168 7.24 4.95 -9.29
C ASN A 168 6.82 6.40 -9.57
N ILE A 169 6.69 6.74 -10.86
CA ILE A 169 6.42 8.10 -11.36
C ILE A 169 4.92 8.24 -11.61
N GLU A 170 4.18 8.55 -10.56
CA GLU A 170 2.75 8.90 -10.58
C GLU A 170 2.58 10.43 -10.50
N ASP A 171 1.54 10.98 -9.87
CA ASP A 171 1.41 12.43 -9.63
C ASP A 171 2.69 13.00 -9.04
N LYS A 172 3.18 12.36 -8.00
CA LYS A 172 4.51 12.53 -7.42
C LYS A 172 5.32 11.27 -7.65
N THR A 173 6.62 11.37 -7.51
CA THR A 173 7.50 10.21 -7.66
C THR A 173 7.84 9.63 -6.29
N SER A 174 7.64 8.35 -6.10
CA SER A 174 8.17 7.62 -4.96
C SER A 174 9.33 6.72 -5.39
N ILE A 175 10.37 6.67 -4.56
CA ILE A 175 11.56 5.86 -4.77
C ILE A 175 11.64 4.86 -3.64
N THR A 176 11.60 3.57 -3.96
CA THR A 176 11.76 2.50 -2.99
C THR A 176 13.06 1.76 -3.24
N THR A 177 13.96 1.79 -2.26
CA THR A 177 15.22 1.05 -2.31
C THR A 177 14.99 -0.36 -1.80
N LEU A 178 15.41 -1.34 -2.61
CA LEU A 178 15.39 -2.75 -2.26
C LEU A 178 16.82 -3.26 -2.06
N VAL A 179 17.02 -3.99 -0.97
CA VAL A 179 18.25 -4.75 -0.70
C VAL A 179 17.87 -6.21 -0.68
N GLY A 180 18.31 -6.94 -1.72
CA GLY A 180 17.69 -8.19 -2.04
C GLY A 180 16.23 -8.00 -2.41
N SER A 181 15.35 -8.81 -1.85
CA SER A 181 13.89 -8.69 -2.05
C SER A 181 13.19 -7.88 -0.94
N LYS A 182 13.95 -7.14 -0.10
CA LYS A 182 13.40 -6.43 1.07
C LYS A 182 13.48 -4.94 0.91
N ILE A 183 12.43 -4.24 1.30
CA ILE A 183 12.40 -2.78 1.36
C ILE A 183 13.44 -2.32 2.38
N TYR A 184 14.29 -1.40 1.98
CA TYR A 184 15.33 -0.83 2.83
C TYR A 184 15.10 0.65 3.12
N ASP A 185 14.65 1.40 2.11
CA ASP A 185 14.43 2.84 2.19
C ASP A 185 13.30 3.28 1.26
N VAL A 186 12.63 4.37 1.61
CA VAL A 186 11.60 5.00 0.79
C VAL A 186 11.79 6.51 0.82
N GLN A 187 11.72 7.15 -0.34
CA GLN A 187 11.78 8.61 -0.46
C GLN A 187 10.68 9.07 -1.42
N ASN A 188 10.03 10.18 -1.08
CA ASN A 188 9.07 10.83 -1.96
C ASN A 188 9.69 12.09 -2.55
N LEU A 189 9.49 12.31 -3.85
CA LEU A 189 9.86 13.51 -4.57
C LEU A 189 8.59 14.30 -4.88
N ASP A 190 8.66 15.63 -4.81
CA ASP A 190 7.52 16.51 -5.12
C ASP A 190 7.29 16.70 -6.63
N VAL A 191 8.07 16.03 -7.47
CA VAL A 191 7.96 16.02 -8.92
C VAL A 191 7.44 14.67 -9.41
N GLY A 192 6.66 14.67 -10.49
CA GLY A 192 6.09 13.45 -11.05
C GLY A 192 5.45 13.65 -12.41
N ALA A 193 4.58 12.73 -12.81
CA ALA A 193 3.89 12.78 -14.09
C ALA A 193 2.81 13.87 -14.13
N GLN A 194 2.33 14.37 -12.98
CA GLN A 194 1.27 15.37 -12.96
C GLN A 194 1.69 16.66 -13.67
N GLN A 195 2.94 17.13 -13.48
CA GLN A 195 3.43 18.31 -14.16
C GLN A 195 3.40 18.16 -15.69
N ILE A 196 3.79 16.97 -16.19
CA ILE A 196 3.73 16.66 -17.61
C ILE A 196 2.29 16.69 -18.13
N LEU A 197 1.38 16.06 -17.40
CA LEU A 197 -0.02 16.01 -17.79
C LEU A 197 -0.69 17.38 -17.73
N ASP A 198 -0.37 18.20 -16.74
CA ASP A 198 -0.92 19.56 -16.59
C ASP A 198 -0.47 20.47 -17.74
N GLU A 199 0.81 20.44 -18.11
CA GLU A 199 1.35 21.25 -19.20
C GLU A 199 0.72 20.86 -20.55
N ILE A 200 0.55 19.55 -20.81
CA ILE A 200 -0.11 19.07 -22.04
C ILE A 200 -1.61 19.38 -21.98
N ASN A 201 -2.26 19.21 -20.81
CA ASN A 201 -3.67 19.51 -20.64
C ASN A 201 -3.97 21.01 -20.84
N ALA A 202 -3.07 21.89 -20.43
CA ALA A 202 -3.20 23.34 -20.67
C ALA A 202 -3.30 23.68 -22.18
N LYS A 203 -2.69 22.85 -23.06
CA LYS A 203 -2.76 22.98 -24.52
C LYS A 203 -3.97 22.25 -25.10
N GLU A 204 -4.26 21.05 -24.63
CA GLU A 204 -5.25 20.13 -25.22
C GLU A 204 -6.64 20.22 -24.58
N ASN A 205 -6.76 20.83 -23.39
CA ASN A 205 -7.98 20.89 -22.57
C ASN A 205 -8.60 19.50 -22.26
N SER A 206 -7.76 18.47 -22.13
CA SER A 206 -8.19 17.12 -21.84
C SER A 206 -7.06 16.28 -21.25
N TYR A 207 -7.22 15.84 -19.99
CA TYR A 207 -6.28 14.92 -19.36
C TYR A 207 -6.22 13.56 -20.05
N LEU A 208 -7.33 13.06 -20.58
CA LEU A 208 -7.32 11.83 -21.37
C LEU A 208 -6.41 11.95 -22.58
N LYS A 209 -6.53 13.07 -23.30
CA LYS A 209 -5.68 13.34 -24.47
C LYS A 209 -4.22 13.55 -24.06
N ALA A 210 -3.96 14.22 -22.95
CA ALA A 210 -2.61 14.38 -22.40
C ALA A 210 -1.97 13.02 -22.09
N TYR A 211 -2.71 12.11 -21.46
CA TYR A 211 -2.26 10.77 -21.19
C TYR A 211 -1.98 9.95 -22.47
N GLU A 212 -2.88 10.01 -23.46
CA GLU A 212 -2.70 9.34 -24.74
C GLU A 212 -1.48 9.88 -25.51
N ILE A 213 -1.20 11.18 -25.43
CA ILE A 213 -0.01 11.80 -26.01
C ILE A 213 1.25 11.23 -25.34
N CYS A 214 1.29 11.15 -24.00
CA CYS A 214 2.41 10.52 -23.31
C CYS A 214 2.61 9.07 -23.76
N LYS A 215 1.54 8.28 -23.84
CA LYS A 215 1.58 6.87 -24.26
C LYS A 215 2.11 6.67 -25.68
N ASN A 216 1.85 7.63 -26.57
CA ASN A 216 2.27 7.57 -27.98
C ASN A 216 3.62 8.28 -28.23
N THR A 217 4.20 8.93 -27.23
CA THR A 217 5.47 9.64 -27.38
C THR A 217 6.66 8.70 -27.16
N THR A 218 7.67 8.81 -28.03
CA THR A 218 8.97 8.15 -27.89
C THR A 218 10.00 9.22 -27.61
N ILE A 219 10.74 9.11 -26.50
CA ILE A 219 11.69 10.15 -26.04
C ILE A 219 13.14 9.86 -26.37
N TYR A 220 13.48 8.60 -26.65
CA TYR A 220 14.85 8.18 -26.85
C TYR A 220 14.98 7.09 -27.90
N THR A 221 16.01 7.13 -28.74
CA THR A 221 16.32 6.08 -29.71
C THR A 221 17.75 5.62 -29.61
N MET A 222 17.98 4.30 -29.77
CA MET A 222 19.31 3.69 -29.72
C MET A 222 20.18 3.95 -30.93
N GLU A 223 19.67 4.55 -32.01
CA GLU A 223 20.37 4.72 -33.29
C GLU A 223 21.34 5.93 -33.31
N GLY A 224 22.00 6.24 -32.21
CA GLY A 224 23.14 7.16 -32.15
C GLY A 224 22.81 8.66 -32.29
N GLN A 225 21.55 9.04 -32.29
CA GLN A 225 21.14 10.43 -32.44
C GLN A 225 20.55 11.07 -31.17
N GLY A 226 20.58 10.37 -30.04
CA GLY A 226 20.06 10.89 -28.78
C GLY A 226 18.52 11.06 -28.79
N LEU A 227 18.06 12.15 -28.18
CA LEU A 227 16.63 12.50 -28.20
C LEU A 227 16.14 12.65 -29.63
N GLN A 228 15.19 11.84 -30.07
CA GLN A 228 14.57 12.05 -31.37
C GLN A 228 13.87 13.40 -31.38
N GLN A 229 14.39 14.31 -32.19
CA GLN A 229 13.62 15.44 -32.72
C GLN A 229 12.64 14.90 -33.78
N GLN A 230 11.72 14.02 -33.41
CA GLN A 230 10.51 13.93 -34.17
C GLN A 230 9.75 15.23 -33.97
N GLU A 231 8.98 15.66 -34.97
CA GLU A 231 8.04 16.80 -34.93
C GLU A 231 6.95 16.58 -33.89
N ASN A 232 7.31 16.27 -32.66
CA ASN A 232 6.40 16.10 -31.54
C ASN A 232 6.48 17.35 -30.68
N ASP A 233 5.52 18.25 -30.89
CA ASP A 233 5.36 19.51 -30.18
C ASP A 233 5.28 19.35 -28.64
N TYR A 234 5.14 18.13 -28.14
CA TYR A 234 4.99 17.83 -26.71
C TYR A 234 6.30 17.43 -26.03
N LEU A 235 7.37 17.15 -26.78
CA LEU A 235 8.66 16.83 -26.18
C LEU A 235 9.18 17.97 -25.29
N GLY A 236 8.86 19.23 -25.63
CA GLY A 236 9.20 20.40 -24.83
C GLY A 236 8.57 20.40 -23.43
N TYR A 237 7.47 19.68 -23.23
CA TYR A 237 6.80 19.54 -21.93
C TYR A 237 7.24 18.26 -21.19
N ILE A 238 7.51 17.18 -21.92
CA ILE A 238 7.82 15.87 -21.36
C ILE A 238 9.27 15.80 -20.87
N VAL A 239 10.22 16.14 -21.76
CA VAL A 239 11.65 15.91 -21.50
C VAL A 239 12.20 16.72 -20.32
N PRO A 240 11.90 18.01 -20.12
CA PRO A 240 12.42 18.76 -18.98
C PRO A 240 11.94 18.20 -17.62
N ASN A 241 10.69 17.77 -17.56
CA ASN A 241 10.13 17.17 -16.35
C ASN A 241 10.80 15.81 -16.03
N LEU A 242 10.95 14.94 -17.03
CA LEU A 242 11.65 13.67 -16.87
C LEU A 242 13.13 13.85 -16.51
N PHE A 243 13.80 14.85 -17.09
CA PHE A 243 15.17 15.20 -16.74
C PHE A 243 15.29 15.61 -15.26
N THR A 244 14.34 16.41 -14.77
CA THR A 244 14.29 16.81 -13.36
C THR A 244 14.13 15.59 -12.45
N ILE A 245 13.21 14.67 -12.78
CA ILE A 245 13.00 13.44 -12.02
C ILE A 245 14.27 12.58 -12.04
N ALA A 246 14.86 12.36 -13.21
CA ALA A 246 16.07 11.54 -13.35
C ALA A 246 17.25 12.09 -12.54
N ASN A 247 17.46 13.41 -12.53
CA ASN A 247 18.51 14.03 -11.71
C ASN A 247 18.26 13.84 -10.22
N GLN A 248 17.02 13.98 -9.74
CA GLN A 248 16.70 13.72 -8.33
C GLN A 248 16.88 12.23 -7.97
N VAL A 249 16.56 11.31 -8.88
CA VAL A 249 16.87 9.88 -8.70
C VAL A 249 18.39 9.66 -8.62
N LYS A 250 19.16 10.34 -9.46
CA LYS A 250 20.64 10.29 -9.44
C LYS A 250 21.19 10.79 -8.10
N ASP A 251 20.64 11.87 -7.56
CA ASP A 251 21.02 12.40 -6.24
C ASP A 251 20.72 11.38 -5.13
N VAL A 252 19.57 10.72 -5.18
CA VAL A 252 19.20 9.64 -4.23
C VAL A 252 20.20 8.47 -4.32
N ILE A 253 20.58 8.06 -5.54
CA ILE A 253 21.59 7.01 -5.75
C ILE A 253 22.94 7.45 -5.19
N GLY A 254 23.35 8.70 -5.45
CA GLY A 254 24.61 9.27 -4.98
C GLY A 254 24.69 9.40 -3.45
N ALA A 255 23.58 9.68 -2.79
CA ALA A 255 23.48 9.74 -1.34
C ALA A 255 23.36 8.36 -0.67
N SER A 256 23.05 7.32 -1.43
CA SER A 256 22.83 5.97 -0.89
C SER A 256 24.15 5.33 -0.45
N LEU A 257 24.16 4.77 0.77
CA LEU A 257 25.28 3.94 1.26
C LEU A 257 25.32 2.55 0.60
N ILE A 258 24.29 2.20 -0.17
CA ILE A 258 24.14 0.90 -0.81
C ILE A 258 24.38 1.08 -2.30
N LYS A 259 25.26 0.26 -2.86
CA LYS A 259 25.50 0.25 -4.31
C LYS A 259 24.24 -0.27 -5.02
N ILE A 260 23.60 0.57 -5.81
CA ILE A 260 22.44 0.23 -6.63
C ILE A 260 22.95 -0.42 -7.93
N ASN A 261 22.37 -1.58 -8.27
CA ASN A 261 22.73 -2.35 -9.45
C ASN A 261 21.73 -2.17 -10.59
N LYS A 262 20.47 -1.82 -10.25
CA LYS A 262 19.37 -1.77 -11.21
C LYS A 262 18.31 -0.78 -10.77
N VAL A 263 17.65 -0.17 -11.74
CA VAL A 263 16.51 0.72 -11.53
C VAL A 263 15.29 0.17 -12.28
N TYR A 264 14.19 0.02 -11.59
CA TYR A 264 12.90 -0.29 -12.19
C TYR A 264 12.05 0.98 -12.25
N ILE A 265 11.46 1.24 -13.41
CA ILE A 265 10.60 2.40 -13.65
C ILE A 265 9.16 1.92 -13.78
N THR A 266 8.24 2.61 -13.12
CA THR A 266 6.81 2.31 -13.15
C THR A 266 5.98 3.59 -12.93
N GLY A 267 4.66 3.47 -12.90
CA GLY A 267 3.75 4.60 -12.71
C GLY A 267 3.26 5.19 -14.03
N THR A 268 2.60 6.34 -13.96
CA THR A 268 1.98 7.01 -15.10
C THR A 268 2.99 7.36 -16.20
N ALA A 269 4.19 7.84 -15.85
CA ALA A 269 5.19 8.18 -16.86
C ALA A 269 5.80 6.96 -17.55
N SER A 270 5.66 5.75 -17.02
CA SER A 270 6.22 4.53 -17.63
C SER A 270 5.57 4.13 -18.96
N VAL A 271 4.47 4.77 -19.34
CA VAL A 271 3.81 4.58 -20.64
C VAL A 271 4.59 5.23 -21.79
N ILE A 272 5.47 6.20 -21.47
CA ILE A 272 6.30 6.90 -22.46
C ILE A 272 7.31 5.91 -23.03
N ASN A 273 7.35 5.78 -24.36
CA ASN A 273 8.23 4.81 -24.99
C ASN A 273 9.72 5.16 -24.79
N ASN A 274 10.51 4.14 -24.45
CA ASN A 274 11.96 4.21 -24.21
C ASN A 274 12.38 5.11 -23.03
N ILE A 275 11.48 5.31 -22.05
CA ILE A 275 11.80 6.05 -20.83
C ILE A 275 12.93 5.33 -20.03
N ASP A 276 12.95 4.01 -20.05
CA ASP A 276 13.99 3.19 -19.42
C ASP A 276 15.37 3.47 -20.03
N LEU A 277 15.48 3.53 -21.34
CA LEU A 277 16.73 3.88 -22.02
C LEU A 277 17.18 5.31 -21.72
N TYR A 278 16.22 6.24 -21.65
CA TYR A 278 16.49 7.63 -21.30
C TYR A 278 17.04 7.77 -19.87
N PHE A 279 16.46 7.05 -18.91
CA PHE A 279 16.96 7.03 -17.55
C PHE A 279 18.31 6.32 -17.44
N GLU A 280 18.53 5.22 -18.16
CA GLU A 280 19.81 4.52 -18.18
C GLU A 280 20.96 5.43 -18.60
N GLU A 281 20.75 6.26 -19.63
CA GLU A 281 21.73 7.27 -20.07
C GLU A 281 21.99 8.32 -18.99
N LEU A 282 20.94 8.86 -18.37
CA LEU A 282 21.09 9.92 -17.35
C LEU A 282 21.65 9.42 -16.01
N LEU A 283 21.47 8.13 -15.71
CA LEU A 283 21.96 7.48 -14.50
C LEU A 283 23.33 6.80 -14.68
N ASP A 284 24.16 7.33 -15.60
CA ASP A 284 25.52 6.89 -15.84
C ASP A 284 25.64 5.39 -16.22
N GLY A 285 24.66 4.88 -16.96
CA GLY A 285 24.62 3.50 -17.46
C GLY A 285 24.18 2.47 -16.41
N ILE A 286 23.58 2.89 -15.30
CA ILE A 286 22.92 1.95 -14.40
C ILE A 286 21.70 1.36 -15.14
N LYS A 287 21.65 0.04 -15.24
CA LYS A 287 20.60 -0.66 -15.98
C LYS A 287 19.22 -0.26 -15.51
N CYS A 288 18.40 0.27 -16.42
CA CYS A 288 17.03 0.64 -16.19
C CYS A 288 16.08 -0.29 -16.93
N GLU A 289 15.00 -0.70 -16.31
CA GLU A 289 13.95 -1.54 -16.92
C GLU A 289 12.56 -1.08 -16.47
N ILE A 290 11.59 -1.24 -17.34
CA ILE A 290 10.20 -1.05 -16.95
C ILE A 290 9.78 -2.20 -16.03
N LEU A 291 9.20 -1.87 -14.87
CA LEU A 291 8.73 -2.85 -13.89
C LEU A 291 7.55 -3.65 -14.47
N LYS A 292 7.69 -4.96 -14.48
CA LYS A 292 6.65 -5.89 -14.94
C LYS A 292 6.15 -6.73 -13.77
N PRO A 293 4.82 -6.98 -13.67
CA PRO A 293 4.31 -7.87 -12.65
C PRO A 293 4.87 -9.29 -12.81
N PHE A 294 5.40 -9.87 -11.74
CA PHE A 294 6.13 -11.13 -11.75
C PHE A 294 5.31 -12.34 -12.25
N PHE A 295 4.01 -12.26 -12.18
CA PHE A 295 3.09 -13.34 -12.55
C PHE A 295 2.45 -13.17 -13.93
N ILE A 296 2.84 -12.13 -14.69
CA ILE A 296 2.34 -11.87 -16.04
C ILE A 296 3.48 -12.08 -17.02
N GLU A 297 3.33 -13.08 -17.90
CA GLU A 297 4.27 -13.35 -18.98
C GLU A 297 3.80 -12.67 -20.29
N ASP A 298 4.74 -12.08 -20.99
CA ASP A 298 4.49 -11.51 -22.30
C ASP A 298 4.20 -12.63 -23.32
N SER A 299 3.12 -12.52 -24.04
CA SER A 299 2.71 -13.51 -25.03
C SER A 299 2.01 -12.85 -26.20
N GLN A 300 1.78 -13.60 -27.31
CA GLN A 300 1.04 -13.10 -28.48
C GLN A 300 -0.40 -12.66 -28.14
N LYS A 301 -0.96 -13.11 -27.02
CA LYS A 301 -2.33 -12.78 -26.57
C LYS A 301 -2.38 -11.71 -25.48
N ILE A 302 -1.25 -11.41 -24.86
CA ILE A 302 -1.15 -10.48 -23.73
C ILE A 302 -0.15 -9.40 -24.10
N ASN A 303 -0.62 -8.17 -24.22
CA ASN A 303 0.25 -7.02 -24.33
C ASN A 303 0.68 -6.59 -22.92
N ILE A 304 1.93 -6.84 -22.55
CA ILE A 304 2.45 -6.50 -21.22
C ILE A 304 2.35 -5.00 -20.92
N LYS A 305 2.37 -4.15 -21.94
CA LYS A 305 2.25 -2.68 -21.77
C LYS A 305 0.92 -2.29 -21.10
N ASP A 306 -0.16 -2.99 -21.40
CA ASP A 306 -1.48 -2.69 -20.81
C ASP A 306 -1.50 -2.95 -19.31
N TYR A 307 -0.70 -3.92 -18.82
CA TYR A 307 -0.57 -4.22 -17.40
C TYR A 307 0.38 -3.26 -16.69
N ILE A 308 1.44 -2.80 -17.36
CA ILE A 308 2.39 -1.83 -16.82
C ILE A 308 1.68 -0.54 -16.42
N GLU A 309 0.69 -0.12 -17.20
CA GLU A 309 -0.09 1.09 -16.94
C GLU A 309 -0.82 1.05 -15.59
N VAL A 310 -1.21 -0.14 -15.13
CA VAL A 310 -1.99 -0.35 -13.90
C VAL A 310 -1.19 -1.02 -12.77
N ASN A 311 0.14 -0.98 -12.85
CA ASN A 311 1.02 -1.58 -11.85
C ASN A 311 0.69 -1.14 -10.41
N SER A 312 0.39 0.13 -10.20
CA SER A 312 0.00 0.64 -8.88
C SER A 312 -1.28 -0.02 -8.36
N ALA A 313 -2.27 -0.22 -9.22
CA ALA A 313 -3.50 -0.92 -8.85
C ALA A 313 -3.27 -2.43 -8.63
N ILE A 314 -2.42 -3.07 -9.47
CA ILE A 314 -2.03 -4.48 -9.29
C ILE A 314 -1.34 -4.66 -7.94
N SER A 315 -0.41 -3.78 -7.57
CA SER A 315 0.32 -3.87 -6.30
C SER A 315 -0.61 -3.75 -5.10
N LEU A 316 -1.61 -2.86 -5.17
CA LEU A 316 -2.64 -2.71 -4.13
C LEU A 316 -3.55 -3.94 -4.05
N ALA A 317 -3.94 -4.53 -5.18
CA ALA A 317 -4.71 -5.78 -5.18
C ALA A 317 -3.92 -6.92 -4.53
N LEU A 318 -2.63 -7.05 -4.82
CA LEU A 318 -1.73 -8.02 -4.18
C LEU A 318 -1.61 -7.77 -2.68
N GLN A 319 -1.51 -6.51 -2.25
CA GLN A 319 -1.53 -6.15 -0.82
C GLN A 319 -2.81 -6.64 -0.14
N GLY A 320 -3.96 -6.50 -0.79
CA GLY A 320 -5.24 -7.02 -0.31
C GLY A 320 -5.30 -8.55 -0.25
N LEU A 321 -4.53 -9.24 -1.08
CA LEU A 321 -4.34 -10.69 -1.08
C LEU A 321 -3.18 -11.16 -0.17
N GLU A 322 -2.71 -10.29 0.72
CA GLU A 322 -1.69 -10.57 1.75
C GLU A 322 -0.27 -10.82 1.21
N TYR A 323 0.08 -10.28 0.02
CA TYR A 323 1.43 -10.38 -0.54
C TYR A 323 2.42 -9.33 0.00
N GLY A 324 1.98 -8.37 0.81
CA GLY A 324 2.81 -7.26 1.25
C GLY A 324 2.95 -7.13 2.76
N LEU A 325 3.37 -5.96 3.21
CA LEU A 325 3.59 -5.66 4.62
C LEU A 325 2.27 -5.51 5.36
N ALA A 326 1.90 -6.51 6.16
CA ALA A 326 0.62 -6.56 6.89
C ALA A 326 0.43 -5.38 7.87
N ASN A 327 1.52 -4.86 8.43
CA ASN A 327 1.48 -3.80 9.45
C ASN A 327 1.27 -2.39 8.87
N MET A 328 1.31 -2.23 7.53
CA MET A 328 1.19 -0.94 6.85
C MET A 328 -0.24 -0.60 6.42
N ASN A 329 -1.22 -1.29 6.97
CA ASN A 329 -2.63 -1.04 6.66
C ASN A 329 -3.26 -0.03 7.63
N PHE A 330 -3.59 1.16 7.14
CA PHE A 330 -4.22 2.25 7.90
C PHE A 330 -5.71 2.04 8.15
N ASN A 331 -6.35 1.09 7.48
CA ASN A 331 -7.74 0.70 7.78
C ASN A 331 -7.85 -0.23 8.99
N LYS A 332 -6.77 -0.90 9.39
CA LYS A 332 -6.75 -1.74 10.60
C LYS A 332 -6.51 -0.87 11.81
N LYS A 333 -7.53 -0.63 12.61
CA LYS A 333 -7.35 -0.02 13.93
C LYS A 333 -6.50 -0.95 14.80
N ASN A 334 -5.56 -0.37 15.55
CA ASN A 334 -4.82 -1.08 16.55
C ASN A 334 -5.82 -1.72 17.55
N THR A 335 -5.63 -2.99 17.92
CA THR A 335 -6.52 -3.71 18.85
C THR A 335 -6.77 -2.93 20.15
N TRP A 336 -5.81 -2.13 20.57
CA TRP A 336 -5.90 -1.27 21.75
C TRP A 336 -6.77 -0.04 21.55
N GLU A 337 -6.74 0.55 20.36
CA GLU A 337 -7.64 1.66 19.99
C GLU A 337 -9.07 1.18 19.80
N GLN A 338 -9.27 0.03 19.19
CA GLN A 338 -10.58 -0.61 19.13
C GLN A 338 -11.14 -0.86 20.53
N LEU A 339 -10.30 -1.29 21.47
CA LEU A 339 -10.71 -1.49 22.87
C LEU A 339 -11.05 -0.15 23.54
N LYS A 340 -10.25 0.90 23.35
CA LYS A 340 -10.53 2.24 23.87
C LYS A 340 -11.83 2.82 23.32
N GLU A 341 -12.08 2.72 22.02
CA GLU A 341 -13.32 3.19 21.40
C GLU A 341 -14.55 2.39 21.86
N THR A 342 -14.41 1.06 22.03
CA THR A 342 -15.51 0.18 22.45
C THR A 342 -15.90 0.39 23.92
N LEU A 343 -14.93 0.71 24.76
CA LEU A 343 -15.12 0.85 26.19
C LEU A 343 -15.38 2.30 26.64
N GLY A 344 -15.24 3.28 25.74
CA GLY A 344 -15.38 4.71 26.05
C GLY A 344 -14.18 5.27 26.82
N SER A 345 -14.14 6.60 26.98
CA SER A 345 -13.08 7.34 27.67
C SER A 345 -12.89 7.06 29.16
N ASP A 346 -13.68 6.13 29.74
CA ASP A 346 -13.73 5.86 31.17
C ASP A 346 -12.81 4.74 31.66
N ILE A 347 -11.94 4.19 30.81
CA ILE A 347 -10.91 3.25 31.26
C ILE A 347 -9.68 4.01 31.71
N THR A 348 -9.65 4.42 32.94
CA THR A 348 -8.42 4.83 33.63
C THR A 348 -7.62 3.57 33.98
N ILE A 349 -6.59 3.27 33.20
CA ILE A 349 -5.57 2.29 33.58
C ILE A 349 -4.60 3.01 34.52
N GLY A 350 -5.05 3.31 35.72
CA GLY A 350 -4.31 3.94 36.77
C GLY A 350 -4.17 3.01 37.95
N GLY A 351 -3.09 2.24 38.00
CA GLY A 351 -2.71 1.53 39.21
C GLY A 351 -2.00 2.47 40.15
N LYS A 352 -2.68 2.97 41.22
CA LYS A 352 -1.97 3.40 42.40
C LYS A 352 -1.13 2.21 42.89
N LYS A 353 0.18 2.42 43.04
CA LYS A 353 1.11 1.49 43.72
C LYS A 353 0.68 1.32 45.17
N GLY A 354 -0.19 0.35 45.42
CA GLY A 354 -0.36 -0.26 46.72
C GLY A 354 0.43 -1.57 46.71
N LYS A 355 1.34 -1.74 47.67
CA LYS A 355 1.99 -3.03 47.93
C LYS A 355 0.90 -4.00 48.32
N ASP A 356 0.46 -4.86 47.38
CA ASP A 356 0.03 -6.22 47.70
C ASP A 356 -0.15 -7.05 46.43
N ASN A 357 0.24 -8.28 46.58
CA ASN A 357 0.19 -9.42 45.65
C ASN A 357 -0.67 -9.33 44.39
N GLY A 358 -0.05 -9.12 43.23
CA GLY A 358 -0.12 -9.95 42.02
C GLY A 358 -1.41 -10.07 41.23
N LYS A 359 -2.51 -9.37 41.52
CA LYS A 359 -3.72 -9.40 40.65
C LYS A 359 -4.10 -7.98 40.22
N LYS A 360 -3.81 -7.61 38.99
CA LYS A 360 -4.31 -6.36 38.37
C LYS A 360 -5.83 -6.43 38.32
N LYS A 361 -6.53 -5.68 39.13
CA LYS A 361 -7.98 -5.45 38.99
C LYS A 361 -8.19 -4.44 37.87
N ILE A 362 -8.75 -4.88 36.75
CA ILE A 362 -9.27 -4.00 35.71
C ILE A 362 -10.69 -3.62 36.15
N ASN A 363 -10.91 -2.35 36.49
CA ASN A 363 -12.24 -1.84 36.79
C ASN A 363 -12.94 -1.52 35.47
N ILE A 364 -13.79 -2.44 35.00
CA ILE A 364 -14.63 -2.25 33.82
C ILE A 364 -15.98 -1.71 34.32
N ASN A 365 -16.42 -0.55 33.83
CA ASN A 365 -17.76 -0.06 34.11
C ASN A 365 -18.81 -0.89 33.35
N LEU A 366 -19.30 -1.93 33.99
CA LEU A 366 -20.28 -2.86 33.43
C LEU A 366 -21.66 -2.21 33.11
N ASN A 367 -21.87 -0.96 33.54
CA ASN A 367 -23.12 -0.25 33.29
C ASN A 367 -23.13 0.58 32.01
N SER A 368 -22.00 0.71 31.32
CA SER A 368 -21.93 1.43 30.05
C SER A 368 -22.81 0.71 29.00
N PRO A 369 -23.61 1.42 28.21
CA PRO A 369 -24.48 0.83 27.19
C PRO A 369 -23.72 -0.03 26.17
N LYS A 370 -22.49 0.37 25.82
CA LYS A 370 -21.61 -0.35 24.89
C LYS A 370 -21.07 -1.66 25.47
N VAL A 371 -20.73 -1.68 26.77
CA VAL A 371 -20.28 -2.91 27.45
C VAL A 371 -21.44 -3.89 27.59
N LYS A 372 -22.64 -3.42 27.92
CA LYS A 372 -23.85 -4.28 27.94
C LYS A 372 -24.11 -4.89 26.57
N GLN A 373 -23.97 -4.11 25.50
CA GLN A 373 -24.21 -4.60 24.14
C GLN A 373 -23.13 -5.60 23.70
N TRP A 374 -21.87 -5.40 24.11
CA TRP A 374 -20.77 -6.33 23.82
C TRP A 374 -20.93 -7.65 24.59
N VAL A 375 -21.19 -7.57 25.90
CA VAL A 375 -21.43 -8.76 26.76
C VAL A 375 -22.67 -9.54 26.25
N MET A 376 -23.74 -8.85 25.86
CA MET A 376 -24.91 -9.50 25.28
C MET A 376 -24.58 -10.17 23.93
N ARG A 377 -23.81 -9.55 23.08
CA ARG A 377 -23.45 -10.12 21.77
C ARG A 377 -22.57 -11.36 21.88
N ASP A 378 -21.63 -11.38 22.82
CA ASP A 378 -20.77 -12.55 23.06
C ASP A 378 -21.52 -13.62 23.86
N PHE A 379 -22.42 -13.24 24.75
CA PHE A 379 -23.32 -14.16 25.42
C PHE A 379 -24.25 -14.87 24.43
N PHE A 380 -24.88 -14.16 23.49
CA PHE A 380 -25.68 -14.77 22.42
C PHE A 380 -24.86 -15.62 21.45
N ARG A 381 -23.62 -15.25 21.15
CA ARG A 381 -22.70 -16.11 20.37
C ARG A 381 -22.36 -17.39 21.11
N SER A 382 -22.09 -17.31 22.40
CA SER A 382 -21.82 -18.49 23.24
C SER A 382 -23.03 -19.40 23.36
N ILE A 383 -24.25 -18.86 23.50
CA ILE A 383 -25.48 -19.61 23.52
C ILE A 383 -25.77 -20.29 22.18
N SER A 384 -25.50 -19.64 21.05
CA SER A 384 -25.66 -20.23 19.72
C SER A 384 -24.69 -21.40 19.50
N THR A 385 -23.46 -21.29 19.96
CA THR A 385 -22.46 -22.40 19.92
C THR A 385 -22.84 -23.55 20.86
N ILE A 386 -23.32 -23.26 22.06
CA ILE A 386 -23.80 -24.26 23.00
C ILE A 386 -25.06 -24.95 22.48
N SER A 387 -25.99 -24.22 21.85
CA SER A 387 -27.20 -24.82 21.25
C SER A 387 -26.88 -25.70 20.05
N CYS A 388 -25.85 -25.35 19.22
CA CYS A 388 -25.35 -26.20 18.15
C CYS A 388 -24.69 -27.47 18.69
N LEU A 389 -23.89 -27.38 19.76
CA LEU A 389 -23.27 -28.54 20.42
C LEU A 389 -24.34 -29.43 21.08
N TRP A 390 -25.35 -28.85 21.69
CA TRP A 390 -26.44 -29.61 22.28
C TRP A 390 -27.29 -30.34 21.23
N ARG A 391 -27.59 -29.71 20.10
CA ARG A 391 -28.25 -30.37 18.94
C ARG A 391 -27.37 -31.49 18.36
N ALA A 392 -26.08 -31.28 18.19
CA ALA A 392 -25.15 -32.31 17.71
C ALA A 392 -25.07 -33.53 18.67
N CYS A 393 -25.00 -33.27 19.99
CA CYS A 393 -25.03 -34.34 21.01
C CYS A 393 -26.35 -35.10 21.03
N ASN A 394 -27.49 -34.45 20.81
CA ASN A 394 -28.79 -35.15 20.76
C ASN A 394 -28.93 -35.99 19.48
N VAL A 395 -28.47 -35.50 18.34
CA VAL A 395 -28.42 -36.30 17.08
C VAL A 395 -27.52 -37.52 17.25
N TYR A 396 -26.37 -37.36 17.90
CA TYR A 396 -25.42 -38.48 18.15
C TYR A 396 -26.03 -39.50 19.13
N ARG A 397 -26.75 -39.07 20.19
CA ARG A 397 -27.48 -39.97 21.11
C ARG A 397 -28.59 -40.75 20.39
N LEU A 398 -29.39 -40.09 19.55
CA LEU A 398 -30.45 -40.74 18.77
C LEU A 398 -29.89 -41.73 17.74
N TRP A 399 -28.75 -41.40 17.12
CA TRP A 399 -28.10 -42.29 16.19
C TRP A 399 -27.57 -43.57 16.88
N ASN A 400 -26.90 -43.41 18.04
CA ASN A 400 -26.43 -44.56 18.83
C ASN A 400 -27.58 -45.40 19.43
N ALA A 401 -28.70 -44.79 19.79
CA ALA A 401 -29.91 -45.56 20.25
C ALA A 401 -30.54 -46.37 19.12
N ARG A 402 -30.52 -45.86 17.87
CA ARG A 402 -30.97 -46.62 16.69
C ARG A 402 -30.02 -47.75 16.32
N LYS A 403 -28.72 -47.59 16.54
CA LYS A 403 -27.74 -48.66 16.28
C LYS A 403 -27.86 -49.81 17.26
N ARG A 404 -28.20 -49.55 18.55
CA ARG A 404 -28.44 -50.57 19.57
C ARG A 404 -29.75 -51.37 19.42
N LYS A 405 -30.69 -50.89 18.59
CA LYS A 405 -31.94 -51.61 18.29
C LYS A 405 -31.85 -52.46 17.01
N ARG A 406 -30.70 -52.46 16.30
CA ARG A 406 -30.46 -53.21 15.07
C ARG A 406 -29.47 -54.36 15.27
N ASN A 407 -28.89 -54.47 16.47
CA ASN A 407 -28.15 -55.65 16.96
C ASN A 407 -28.99 -56.27 18.11
#